data_b0946c422158b17b2f1ff691b5532a2f
#
_entry.id   b0946c422158b17b2f1ff691b5532a2f
#
_cell.length_a   1.000
_cell.length_b   1.000
_cell.length_c   1.000
_cell.angle_alpha   90.00
_cell.angle_beta   90.00
_cell.angle_gamma   90.00
#
_symmetry.space_group_name_H-M   'P 1'
#
loop_
_entity.id
_entity.type
_entity.pdbx_description
1 polymer ?
#
loop_
_entity_poly.entity_id
_entity_poly.type
_entity_poly.pdbx_seq_one_letter_code
_entity_poly.pdbx_strand_id
1 'polypeptide(L)'
;MMLLAAAGQASAKPNFTGDWKLDADKSNFGPMPPPTSMSLNIDHADPNLKILTKQSGAQGDLEYEAKYTTDGKESVNKFGEAEAKSVVNWDGDSLVNDTKLSFSGNEITIKSKWTLSEDGKTLTNAAHLVSPQGELDMTQVFQKQAK
;
A
#
# COMPACT_ATOMS: atom_id res chain seq x y z
N MET A 1 36.24 7.92 -7.82
CA MET A 1 36.05 6.66 -7.20
C MET A 1 34.90 6.64 -6.30
N MET A 2 35.00 7.32 -5.23
CA MET A 2 33.90 7.36 -4.31
C MET A 2 32.63 7.84 -4.92
N LEU A 3 32.77 8.70 -5.89
CA LEU A 3 31.61 9.21 -6.58
C LEU A 3 30.78 8.12 -7.19
N LEU A 4 31.45 7.16 -7.78
CA LEU A 4 30.71 6.09 -8.43
C LEU A 4 29.89 5.30 -7.44
N ALA A 5 30.47 5.00 -6.31
CA ALA A 5 29.75 4.23 -5.31
C ALA A 5 28.51 5.00 -4.83
N ALA A 6 28.68 6.29 -4.63
CA ALA A 6 27.56 7.11 -4.19
C ALA A 6 26.46 7.14 -5.26
N ALA A 7 26.87 7.29 -6.51
CA ALA A 7 25.89 7.34 -7.59
C ALA A 7 25.12 6.03 -7.68
N GLY A 8 25.81 4.92 -7.55
CA GLY A 8 25.13 3.63 -7.61
C GLY A 8 24.12 3.46 -6.48
N GLN A 9 24.48 3.92 -5.30
CA GLN A 9 23.55 3.85 -4.17
C GLN A 9 22.37 4.77 -4.33
N ALA A 10 22.59 5.95 -4.90
CA ALA A 10 21.52 6.92 -5.08
C ALA A 10 20.43 6.42 -6.01
N SER A 11 20.75 5.51 -6.92
CA SER A 11 19.75 5.00 -7.85
C SER A 11 18.98 3.80 -7.31
N ALA A 12 19.40 3.26 -6.17
CA ALA A 12 18.73 2.10 -5.61
C ALA A 12 17.44 2.52 -4.91
N LYS A 13 16.34 1.86 -5.26
CA LYS A 13 15.04 2.07 -4.64
C LYS A 13 14.74 0.94 -3.69
N PRO A 14 13.98 1.22 -2.61
CA PRO A 14 13.56 0.14 -1.73
C PRO A 14 12.73 -0.90 -2.48
N ASN A 15 12.84 -2.14 -2.06
CA ASN A 15 12.05 -3.23 -2.64
C ASN A 15 11.06 -3.69 -1.58
N PHE A 16 9.77 -3.61 -1.94
CA PHE A 16 8.69 -3.92 -1.02
C PHE A 16 8.33 -5.40 -1.01
N THR A 17 9.02 -6.21 -1.80
CA THR A 17 8.73 -7.65 -1.88
C THR A 17 8.82 -8.31 -0.52
N GLY A 18 7.86 -9.17 -0.23
CA GLY A 18 7.86 -9.95 1.00
C GLY A 18 6.46 -10.26 1.48
N ASP A 19 6.41 -11.00 2.57
CA ASP A 19 5.18 -11.27 3.29
C ASP A 19 5.13 -10.33 4.49
N TRP A 20 4.02 -9.62 4.62
CA TRP A 20 3.86 -8.59 5.63
C TRP A 20 2.63 -8.88 6.46
N LYS A 21 2.74 -8.69 7.77
CA LYS A 21 1.61 -8.90 8.67
C LYS A 21 1.31 -7.62 9.42
N LEU A 22 0.02 -7.28 9.49
CA LEU A 22 -0.42 -6.06 10.17
C LEU A 22 -0.07 -6.11 11.65
N ASP A 23 0.52 -5.01 12.13
CA ASP A 23 0.77 -4.78 13.54
C ASP A 23 -0.30 -3.80 14.02
N ALA A 24 -1.40 -4.35 14.53
CA ALA A 24 -2.55 -3.53 14.93
C ALA A 24 -2.20 -2.57 16.06
N ASP A 25 -1.29 -2.97 16.93
CA ASP A 25 -0.89 -2.14 18.07
C ASP A 25 -0.19 -0.86 17.64
N LYS A 26 0.51 -0.90 16.52
CA LYS A 26 1.20 0.28 15.99
C LYS A 26 0.41 0.99 14.92
N SER A 27 -0.75 0.47 14.57
CA SER A 27 -1.60 1.04 13.53
C SER A 27 -2.69 1.90 14.14
N ASN A 28 -3.21 2.81 13.32
CA ASN A 28 -4.31 3.69 13.73
C ASN A 28 -5.35 3.67 12.61
N PHE A 29 -6.52 3.13 12.91
CA PHE A 29 -7.62 3.05 11.96
C PHE A 29 -8.67 4.15 12.17
N GLY A 30 -8.37 5.13 13.04
CA GLY A 30 -9.32 6.18 13.34
C GLY A 30 -10.58 5.61 13.98
N PRO A 31 -11.77 6.05 13.54
CA PRO A 31 -13.03 5.53 14.08
C PRO A 31 -13.41 4.14 13.57
N MET A 32 -12.67 3.60 12.61
CA MET A 32 -12.99 2.29 12.05
C MET A 32 -12.39 1.18 12.90
N PRO A 33 -13.12 0.07 13.10
CA PRO A 33 -12.54 -1.07 13.82
C PRO A 33 -11.45 -1.73 12.99
N PRO A 34 -10.32 -2.09 13.61
CA PRO A 34 -9.27 -2.77 12.86
C PRO A 34 -9.69 -4.21 12.53
N PRO A 35 -9.13 -4.78 11.47
CA PRO A 35 -9.38 -6.19 11.19
C PRO A 35 -8.73 -7.07 12.26
N THR A 36 -9.24 -8.30 12.40
CA THR A 36 -8.65 -9.26 13.31
C THR A 36 -7.25 -9.64 12.86
N SER A 37 -7.07 -9.78 11.55
CA SER A 37 -5.75 -10.01 10.97
C SER A 37 -5.74 -9.47 9.55
N MET A 38 -4.56 -9.10 9.09
CA MET A 38 -4.38 -8.64 7.73
C MET A 38 -2.95 -8.94 7.32
N SER A 39 -2.78 -9.49 6.13
CA SER A 39 -1.45 -9.75 5.61
C SER A 39 -1.36 -9.33 4.15
N LEU A 40 -0.16 -8.97 3.74
CA LEU A 40 0.14 -8.59 2.38
C LEU A 40 1.22 -9.51 1.84
N ASN A 41 1.04 -9.99 0.63
CA ASN A 41 2.11 -10.62 -0.12
C ASN A 41 2.44 -9.68 -1.27
N ILE A 42 3.63 -9.10 -1.24
CA ILE A 42 4.03 -8.10 -2.22
C ILE A 42 5.09 -8.69 -3.12
N ASP A 43 4.86 -8.57 -4.42
CA ASP A 43 5.82 -8.93 -5.45
C ASP A 43 6.15 -7.64 -6.19
N HIS A 44 7.33 -7.11 -5.91
CA HIS A 44 7.77 -5.83 -6.44
C HIS A 44 9.00 -6.03 -7.32
N ALA A 45 8.81 -5.98 -8.62
CA ALA A 45 9.89 -5.99 -9.60
C ALA A 45 9.74 -4.71 -10.41
N ASP A 46 10.30 -3.64 -9.88
CA ASP A 46 10.07 -2.29 -10.39
C ASP A 46 10.22 -2.21 -11.90
N PRO A 47 9.30 -1.61 -12.66
CA PRO A 47 8.15 -0.82 -12.18
C PRO A 47 6.90 -1.63 -11.86
N ASN A 48 6.96 -2.95 -11.86
CA ASN A 48 5.79 -3.79 -11.62
C ASN A 48 5.60 -4.03 -10.13
N LEU A 49 4.38 -3.88 -9.66
CA LEU A 49 4.04 -4.03 -8.26
C LEU A 49 2.73 -4.81 -8.14
N LYS A 50 2.79 -5.96 -7.51
CA LYS A 50 1.61 -6.79 -7.30
C LYS A 50 1.42 -7.02 -5.80
N ILE A 51 0.21 -6.80 -5.31
CA ILE A 51 -0.10 -6.94 -3.89
C ILE A 51 -1.30 -7.86 -3.73
N LEU A 52 -1.09 -8.94 -3.01
CA LEU A 52 -2.18 -9.83 -2.60
C LEU A 52 -2.48 -9.53 -1.15
N THR A 53 -3.72 -9.15 -0.86
CA THR A 53 -4.16 -8.81 0.48
C THR A 53 -5.10 -9.88 1.00
N LYS A 54 -4.83 -10.34 2.22
CA LYS A 54 -5.71 -11.27 2.95
C LYS A 54 -6.09 -10.61 4.25
N GLN A 55 -7.37 -10.55 4.52
CA GLN A 55 -7.89 -9.83 5.67
C GLN A 55 -9.01 -10.62 6.31
N SER A 56 -9.00 -10.71 7.64
CA SER A 56 -10.05 -11.35 8.42
C SER A 56 -10.60 -10.34 9.41
N GLY A 57 -11.90 -10.36 9.62
CA GLY A 57 -12.54 -9.42 10.52
C GLY A 57 -13.97 -9.85 10.83
N ALA A 58 -14.71 -8.93 11.44
CA ALA A 58 -16.10 -9.19 11.85
C ALA A 58 -17.00 -9.57 10.68
N GLN A 59 -16.63 -9.13 9.48
CA GLN A 59 -17.43 -9.41 8.28
C GLN A 59 -16.97 -10.66 7.53
N GLY A 60 -16.02 -11.41 8.08
CA GLY A 60 -15.50 -12.60 7.45
C GLY A 60 -14.13 -12.39 6.83
N ASP A 61 -13.73 -13.33 5.97
CA ASP A 61 -12.44 -13.31 5.31
C ASP A 61 -12.56 -12.69 3.94
N LEU A 62 -11.54 -11.89 3.59
CA LEU A 62 -11.48 -11.21 2.31
C LEU A 62 -10.10 -11.39 1.72
N GLU A 63 -10.05 -11.69 0.42
CA GLU A 63 -8.78 -11.81 -0.30
C GLU A 63 -8.91 -11.12 -1.64
N TYR A 64 -7.95 -10.28 -1.99
CA TYR A 64 -7.96 -9.62 -3.28
C TYR A 64 -6.54 -9.28 -3.73
N GLU A 65 -6.37 -9.18 -5.03
CA GLU A 65 -5.08 -8.90 -5.65
C GLU A 65 -5.17 -7.60 -6.45
N ALA A 66 -4.16 -6.76 -6.31
CA ALA A 66 -4.06 -5.52 -7.06
C ALA A 66 -2.72 -5.46 -7.78
N LYS A 67 -2.73 -4.94 -9.00
CA LYS A 67 -1.53 -4.79 -9.81
C LYS A 67 -1.35 -3.33 -10.18
N TYR A 68 -0.14 -2.84 -9.96
CA TYR A 68 0.20 -1.45 -10.22
C TYR A 68 1.51 -1.37 -10.98
N THR A 69 1.77 -0.19 -11.55
CA THR A 69 3.10 0.15 -12.05
C THR A 69 3.54 1.45 -11.39
N THR A 70 4.82 1.54 -11.04
CA THR A 70 5.35 2.67 -10.27
C THR A 70 5.85 3.81 -11.16
N ASP A 71 5.49 3.79 -12.42
CA ASP A 71 5.96 4.75 -13.42
C ASP A 71 4.99 5.91 -13.67
N GLY A 72 3.98 6.06 -12.81
CA GLY A 72 3.01 7.14 -12.94
C GLY A 72 1.90 6.88 -13.93
N LYS A 73 1.84 5.69 -14.51
CA LYS A 73 0.75 5.33 -15.40
C LYS A 73 -0.42 4.79 -14.60
N GLU A 74 -1.62 5.02 -15.10
CA GLU A 74 -2.83 4.57 -14.41
C GLU A 74 -2.95 3.05 -14.47
N SER A 75 -3.21 2.45 -13.31
CA SER A 75 -3.51 1.04 -13.18
C SER A 75 -4.98 0.89 -12.78
N VAL A 76 -5.69 -0.03 -13.40
CA VAL A 76 -7.10 -0.27 -13.12
C VAL A 76 -7.25 -1.65 -12.50
N ASN A 77 -7.85 -1.71 -11.32
CA ASN A 77 -8.12 -2.96 -10.63
C ASN A 77 -9.61 -3.03 -10.31
N LYS A 78 -10.18 -4.21 -10.43
CA LYS A 78 -11.59 -4.43 -10.14
C LYS A 78 -11.74 -5.37 -8.96
N PHE A 79 -12.56 -4.97 -8.00
CA PHE A 79 -12.82 -5.76 -6.80
C PHE A 79 -14.34 -5.96 -6.71
N GLY A 80 -14.84 -7.04 -7.36
CA GLY A 80 -16.26 -7.23 -7.47
C GLY A 80 -16.89 -6.11 -8.31
N GLU A 81 -17.81 -5.36 -7.73
CA GLU A 81 -18.46 -4.25 -8.42
C GLU A 81 -17.69 -2.94 -8.31
N ALA A 82 -16.67 -2.91 -7.47
CA ALA A 82 -15.85 -1.72 -7.29
C ALA A 82 -14.73 -1.67 -8.32
N GLU A 83 -14.40 -0.47 -8.77
CA GLU A 83 -13.29 -0.25 -9.69
C GLU A 83 -12.36 0.78 -9.09
N ALA A 84 -11.07 0.43 -9.03
CA ALA A 84 -10.04 1.32 -8.50
C ALA A 84 -9.09 1.73 -9.61
N LYS A 85 -8.93 3.04 -9.79
CA LYS A 85 -7.96 3.60 -10.72
C LYS A 85 -6.86 4.23 -9.91
N SER A 86 -5.65 3.73 -10.07
CA SER A 86 -4.54 4.10 -9.23
C SER A 86 -3.37 4.61 -10.06
N VAL A 87 -2.69 5.62 -9.52
CA VAL A 87 -1.44 6.12 -10.07
C VAL A 87 -0.40 6.05 -8.98
N VAL A 88 0.67 5.30 -9.22
CA VAL A 88 1.72 5.08 -8.24
C VAL A 88 3.01 5.69 -8.73
N ASN A 89 3.62 6.53 -7.91
CA ASN A 89 4.88 7.21 -8.22
C ASN A 89 5.84 7.08 -7.06
N TRP A 90 7.12 7.19 -7.35
CA TRP A 90 8.14 7.31 -6.33
C TRP A 90 8.21 8.74 -5.82
N ASP A 91 8.33 8.87 -4.51
CA ASP A 91 8.61 10.15 -3.84
C ASP A 91 9.81 9.88 -2.94
N GLY A 92 11.01 10.11 -3.48
CA GLY A 92 12.22 9.70 -2.80
C GLY A 92 12.26 8.18 -2.67
N ASP A 93 12.30 7.69 -1.45
CA ASP A 93 12.31 6.26 -1.16
C ASP A 93 10.92 5.71 -0.80
N SER A 94 9.90 6.52 -0.95
CA SER A 94 8.53 6.13 -0.65
C SER A 94 7.72 5.97 -1.93
N LEU A 95 6.68 5.15 -1.86
CA LEU A 95 5.71 5.02 -2.95
C LEU A 95 4.46 5.82 -2.57
N VAL A 96 4.03 6.68 -3.47
CA VAL A 96 2.79 7.44 -3.30
C VAL A 96 1.76 6.89 -4.25
N ASN A 97 0.61 6.52 -3.72
CA ASN A 97 -0.48 5.91 -4.48
C ASN A 97 -1.72 6.80 -4.38
N ASP A 98 -2.14 7.33 -5.52
CA ASP A 98 -3.40 8.08 -5.62
C ASP A 98 -4.42 7.16 -6.28
N THR A 99 -5.48 6.81 -5.54
CA THR A 99 -6.51 5.90 -6.01
C THR A 99 -7.86 6.56 -5.98
N LYS A 100 -8.62 6.35 -7.05
CA LYS A 100 -10.03 6.70 -7.10
C LYS A 100 -10.82 5.41 -7.15
N LEU A 101 -11.59 5.16 -6.10
CA LEU A 101 -12.39 3.95 -5.97
C LEU A 101 -13.85 4.29 -6.23
N SER A 102 -14.44 3.64 -7.22
CA SER A 102 -15.83 3.84 -7.58
C SER A 102 -16.64 2.61 -7.17
N PHE A 103 -17.71 2.84 -6.44
CA PHE A 103 -18.56 1.76 -5.94
C PHE A 103 -19.99 2.27 -5.79
N SER A 104 -20.92 1.61 -6.46
CA SER A 104 -22.35 1.93 -6.34
C SER A 104 -22.68 3.42 -6.57
N GLY A 105 -21.97 4.04 -7.51
CA GLY A 105 -22.19 5.45 -7.82
C GLY A 105 -21.48 6.42 -6.90
N ASN A 106 -20.78 5.92 -5.90
CA ASN A 106 -19.98 6.74 -5.01
C ASN A 106 -18.52 6.69 -5.40
N GLU A 107 -17.81 7.78 -5.18
CA GLU A 107 -16.38 7.82 -5.44
C GLU A 107 -15.63 8.14 -4.15
N ILE A 108 -14.60 7.35 -3.87
CA ILE A 108 -13.73 7.55 -2.73
C ILE A 108 -12.33 7.79 -3.27
N THR A 109 -11.70 8.86 -2.80
CA THR A 109 -10.31 9.14 -3.15
C THR A 109 -9.42 8.72 -1.99
N ILE A 110 -8.39 7.94 -2.29
CA ILE A 110 -7.45 7.44 -1.30
C ILE A 110 -6.05 7.87 -1.72
N LYS A 111 -5.39 8.62 -0.85
CA LYS A 111 -3.98 8.97 -1.05
C LYS A 111 -3.17 8.23 -0.01
N SER A 112 -2.26 7.40 -0.46
CA SER A 112 -1.46 6.55 0.40
C SER A 112 0.01 6.80 0.17
N LYS A 113 0.78 6.76 1.25
CA LYS A 113 2.24 6.83 1.15
C LYS A 113 2.82 5.63 1.88
N TRP A 114 3.59 4.85 1.16
CA TRP A 114 4.19 3.60 1.65
C TRP A 114 5.67 3.79 1.84
N THR A 115 6.13 3.54 3.06
CA THR A 115 7.52 3.77 3.44
C THR A 115 8.06 2.54 4.16
N LEU A 116 9.29 2.13 3.82
CA LEU A 116 10.00 1.09 4.52
C LEU A 116 10.92 1.71 5.58
N SER A 117 11.06 1.03 6.72
CA SER A 117 12.05 1.41 7.70
C SER A 117 13.47 1.17 7.14
N GLU A 118 14.47 1.74 7.80
CA GLU A 118 15.85 1.61 7.34
C GLU A 118 16.29 0.16 7.21
N ASP A 119 15.84 -0.70 8.13
CA ASP A 119 16.18 -2.11 8.08
C ASP A 119 15.30 -2.92 7.13
N GLY A 120 14.32 -2.27 6.50
CA GLY A 120 13.44 -2.94 5.55
C GLY A 120 12.46 -3.92 6.16
N LYS A 121 12.30 -3.91 7.47
CA LYS A 121 11.44 -4.88 8.17
C LYS A 121 10.08 -4.35 8.57
N THR A 122 9.88 -3.06 8.47
CA THR A 122 8.61 -2.42 8.81
C THR A 122 8.12 -1.62 7.63
N LEU A 123 6.87 -1.85 7.26
CA LEU A 123 6.20 -1.11 6.18
C LEU A 123 5.10 -0.25 6.80
N THR A 124 5.15 1.03 6.53
CA THR A 124 4.13 1.96 7.01
C THR A 124 3.34 2.49 5.83
N ASN A 125 2.02 2.40 5.93
CA ASN A 125 1.10 2.94 4.94
C ASN A 125 0.27 4.04 5.60
N ALA A 126 0.54 5.28 5.24
CA ALA A 126 -0.25 6.42 5.72
C ALA A 126 -1.27 6.75 4.63
N ALA A 127 -2.54 6.62 4.95
CA ALA A 127 -3.62 6.78 3.99
C ALA A 127 -4.57 7.88 4.41
N HIS A 128 -4.99 8.68 3.43
CA HIS A 128 -5.99 9.73 3.61
C HIS A 128 -7.15 9.43 2.66
N LEU A 129 -8.33 9.21 3.24
CA LEU A 129 -9.52 8.88 2.47
C LEU A 129 -10.46 10.06 2.44
N VAL A 130 -11.00 10.35 1.26
CA VAL A 130 -12.03 11.39 1.07
C VAL A 130 -13.23 10.73 0.42
N SER A 131 -14.38 10.83 1.07
CA SER A 131 -15.61 10.25 0.59
C SER A 131 -16.75 11.27 0.74
N PRO A 132 -17.93 11.00 0.17
CA PRO A 132 -19.08 11.87 0.38
C PRO A 132 -19.47 12.02 1.86
N GLN A 133 -19.05 11.09 2.70
CA GLN A 133 -19.37 11.11 4.13
C GLN A 133 -18.33 11.81 4.98
N GLY A 134 -17.24 12.27 4.38
CA GLY A 134 -16.19 12.98 5.08
C GLY A 134 -14.81 12.47 4.78
N GLU A 135 -13.85 12.87 5.61
CA GLU A 135 -12.44 12.52 5.44
C GLU A 135 -11.96 11.69 6.63
N LEU A 136 -11.01 10.82 6.34
CA LEU A 136 -10.48 9.89 7.34
C LEU A 136 -9.00 9.66 7.10
N ASP A 137 -8.20 9.75 8.15
CA ASP A 137 -6.79 9.39 8.11
C ASP A 137 -6.57 8.05 8.78
N MET A 138 -5.76 7.23 8.14
CA MET A 138 -5.40 5.91 8.65
C MET A 138 -3.92 5.69 8.54
N THR A 139 -3.35 4.97 9.52
CA THR A 139 -1.97 4.53 9.43
C THR A 139 -1.94 3.03 9.70
N GLN A 140 -1.40 2.28 8.75
CA GLN A 140 -1.25 0.84 8.88
C GLN A 140 0.23 0.50 8.93
N VAL A 141 0.60 -0.26 9.94
CA VAL A 141 1.99 -0.68 10.12
C VAL A 141 2.06 -2.19 9.97
N PHE A 142 2.94 -2.65 9.10
CA PHE A 142 3.12 -4.08 8.83
C PHE A 142 4.54 -4.48 9.16
N GLN A 143 4.70 -5.69 9.72
CA GLN A 143 5.99 -6.25 10.01
C GLN A 143 6.31 -7.36 9.00
N LYS A 144 7.53 -7.36 8.51
CA LYS A 144 7.96 -8.36 7.54
C LYS A 144 8.10 -9.71 8.22
N GLN A 145 7.58 -10.73 7.57
CA GLN A 145 7.61 -12.09 8.11
C GLN A 145 8.84 -12.83 7.59
N ALA A 146 9.43 -13.63 8.44
CA ALA A 146 10.52 -14.50 8.04
C ALA A 146 9.97 -15.63 7.18
N LYS A 147 10.76 -16.06 6.23
CA LYS A 147 10.38 -17.21 5.40
C LYS A 147 10.99 -18.50 5.91
#